data_19978737419596e21da13ec91523d4f6
#
_entry.id   19978737419596e21da13ec91523d4f6
#
_cell.length_a   1.000
_cell.length_b   1.000
_cell.length_c   1.000
_cell.angle_alpha   90.00
_cell.angle_beta   90.00
_cell.angle_gamma   90.00
#
_symmetry.space_group_name_H-M   'P 1'
#
loop_
_entity.id
_entity.type
_entity.pdbx_description
1 polymer ?
#
loop_
_entity_poly.entity_id
_entity_poly.type
_entity_poly.pdbx_seq_one_letter_code
_entity_poly.pdbx_strand_id
1 'polypeptide(L)'
;MKVFIGSQEAVVVSCADDAILAKVPESETNGKITVEVFGQRVETDLVYRVLGKPGVSVVKPSYGFPGASIVFEGQEFVSSKTLYTLTFGTSTDKAEIVGTPTDTEFTAKVPETAVSGVMTLIMAEQTIDLASYPFTVLKHATLDTPKEDEPVLSGFAGSKFAITGTNLLQE
;
A
#
# COMPACT_ATOMS: atom_id res chain seq x y z
N MET A 1 -31.49 -14.60 17.60
CA MET A 1 -30.04 -14.84 17.44
C MET A 1 -29.32 -13.56 17.76
N LYS A 2 -28.18 -13.65 18.45
CA LYS A 2 -27.31 -12.53 18.77
C LYS A 2 -25.86 -12.93 18.49
N VAL A 3 -25.06 -11.96 18.07
CA VAL A 3 -23.62 -12.13 17.87
C VAL A 3 -22.88 -11.12 18.74
N PHE A 4 -21.80 -11.54 19.40
CA PHE A 4 -20.99 -10.69 20.25
C PHE A 4 -19.53 -10.77 19.83
N ILE A 5 -18.81 -9.69 19.98
CA ILE A 5 -17.34 -9.64 19.96
C ILE A 5 -16.91 -9.20 21.35
N GLY A 6 -16.28 -10.12 22.11
CA GLY A 6 -16.06 -9.92 23.53
C GLY A 6 -17.39 -9.70 24.27
N SER A 7 -17.55 -8.54 24.89
CA SER A 7 -18.76 -8.16 25.61
C SER A 7 -19.76 -7.34 24.79
N GLN A 8 -19.41 -6.93 23.57
CA GLN A 8 -20.20 -6.03 22.75
C GLN A 8 -21.07 -6.79 21.74
N GLU A 9 -22.36 -6.45 21.67
CA GLU A 9 -23.30 -7.01 20.70
C GLU A 9 -23.05 -6.40 19.31
N ALA A 10 -22.83 -7.28 18.33
CA ALA A 10 -22.68 -6.92 16.91
C ALA A 10 -24.02 -6.90 16.21
N VAL A 11 -24.23 -5.98 15.28
CA VAL A 11 -25.45 -5.91 14.47
C VAL A 11 -25.42 -6.99 13.40
N VAL A 12 -26.34 -7.94 13.46
CA VAL A 12 -26.49 -8.98 12.42
C VAL A 12 -27.11 -8.36 11.16
N VAL A 13 -26.38 -8.43 10.05
CA VAL A 13 -26.80 -7.90 8.74
C VAL A 13 -27.58 -8.97 7.96
N SER A 14 -27.07 -10.21 7.97
CA SER A 14 -27.76 -11.36 7.36
C SER A 14 -27.39 -12.65 8.08
N CYS A 15 -28.26 -13.64 7.95
CA CYS A 15 -28.07 -14.98 8.52
C CYS A 15 -28.59 -16.03 7.55
N ALA A 16 -27.79 -17.07 7.32
CA ALA A 16 -28.12 -18.29 6.62
C ALA A 16 -27.73 -19.49 7.50
N ASP A 17 -28.07 -20.70 7.07
CA ASP A 17 -27.80 -21.92 7.86
C ASP A 17 -26.28 -22.16 8.07
N ASP A 18 -25.45 -21.68 7.16
CA ASP A 18 -24.00 -21.90 7.11
C ASP A 18 -23.17 -20.62 7.30
N ALA A 19 -23.82 -19.43 7.34
CA ALA A 19 -23.11 -18.16 7.42
C ALA A 19 -23.90 -17.07 8.16
N ILE A 20 -23.18 -16.27 8.93
CA ILE A 20 -23.68 -15.06 9.57
C ILE A 20 -22.81 -13.89 9.15
N LEU A 21 -23.45 -12.84 8.63
CA LEU A 21 -22.80 -11.57 8.39
C LEU A 21 -23.21 -10.59 9.49
N ALA A 22 -22.23 -10.08 10.23
CA ALA A 22 -22.45 -9.10 11.29
C ALA A 22 -21.54 -7.91 11.13
N LYS A 23 -22.04 -6.71 11.46
CA LYS A 23 -21.23 -5.48 11.50
C LYS A 23 -20.48 -5.42 12.82
N VAL A 24 -19.17 -5.16 12.75
CA VAL A 24 -18.33 -4.94 13.94
C VAL A 24 -18.85 -3.74 14.73
N PRO A 25 -18.98 -3.83 16.06
CA PRO A 25 -19.37 -2.70 16.89
C PRO A 25 -18.38 -1.54 16.76
N GLU A 26 -18.85 -0.31 16.90
CA GLU A 26 -18.00 0.89 16.82
C GLU A 26 -17.11 1.08 18.08
N SER A 27 -17.42 0.33 19.16
CA SER A 27 -16.57 0.26 20.34
C SER A 27 -15.35 -0.62 20.07
N GLU A 28 -14.15 -0.09 20.33
CA GLU A 28 -12.87 -0.80 20.19
C GLU A 28 -12.74 -1.93 21.22
N THR A 29 -13.47 -3.03 21.04
CA THR A 29 -13.44 -4.16 21.97
C THR A 29 -12.94 -5.41 21.28
N ASN A 30 -11.74 -5.83 21.61
CA ASN A 30 -11.22 -7.13 21.21
C ASN A 30 -11.91 -8.25 21.99
N GLY A 31 -12.07 -9.40 21.37
CA GLY A 31 -12.60 -10.54 22.09
C GLY A 31 -12.95 -11.71 21.16
N LYS A 32 -13.32 -12.81 21.77
CA LYS A 32 -13.85 -13.96 21.05
C LYS A 32 -15.21 -13.63 20.46
N ILE A 33 -15.53 -14.26 19.34
CA ILE A 33 -16.87 -14.16 18.76
C ILE A 33 -17.77 -15.17 19.46
N THR A 34 -18.89 -14.70 20.01
CA THR A 34 -19.93 -15.54 20.61
C THR A 34 -21.21 -15.40 19.81
N VAL A 35 -21.80 -16.53 19.45
CA VAL A 35 -23.12 -16.59 18.82
C VAL A 35 -24.10 -17.19 19.80
N GLU A 36 -25.24 -16.51 19.98
CA GLU A 36 -26.35 -16.96 20.83
C GLU A 36 -27.59 -17.26 19.96
N VAL A 37 -28.04 -18.50 19.97
CA VAL A 37 -29.23 -18.96 19.25
C VAL A 37 -30.11 -19.74 20.22
N PHE A 38 -31.39 -19.36 20.36
CA PHE A 38 -32.37 -19.98 21.27
C PHE A 38 -31.85 -20.16 22.70
N GLY A 39 -31.06 -19.19 23.21
CA GLY A 39 -30.51 -19.24 24.55
C GLY A 39 -29.22 -20.09 24.69
N GLN A 40 -28.80 -20.76 23.65
CA GLN A 40 -27.50 -21.47 23.61
C GLN A 40 -26.42 -20.54 23.11
N ARG A 41 -25.28 -20.56 23.77
CA ARG A 41 -24.10 -19.79 23.41
C ARG A 41 -22.98 -20.70 22.91
N VAL A 42 -22.42 -20.33 21.77
CA VAL A 42 -21.22 -20.95 21.18
C VAL A 42 -20.16 -19.86 21.01
N GLU A 43 -18.97 -20.09 21.52
CA GLU A 43 -17.84 -19.16 21.47
C GLU A 43 -16.74 -19.74 20.58
N THR A 44 -16.09 -18.88 19.76
CA THR A 44 -14.93 -19.27 18.96
C THR A 44 -13.66 -19.32 19.81
N ASP A 45 -12.68 -20.13 19.40
CA ASP A 45 -11.36 -20.12 20.03
C ASP A 45 -10.50 -18.95 19.56
N LEU A 46 -10.87 -18.30 18.44
CA LEU A 46 -10.15 -17.18 17.87
C LEU A 46 -10.61 -15.86 18.49
N VAL A 47 -9.64 -15.01 18.81
CA VAL A 47 -9.88 -13.63 19.26
C VAL A 47 -10.00 -12.73 18.05
N TYR A 48 -11.13 -12.05 17.90
CA TYR A 48 -11.30 -10.97 16.94
C TYR A 48 -10.65 -9.70 17.47
N ARG A 49 -9.71 -9.13 16.74
CA ARG A 49 -9.07 -7.86 17.08
C ARG A 49 -9.74 -6.74 16.28
N VAL A 50 -10.32 -5.79 16.98
CA VAL A 50 -10.80 -4.54 16.39
C VAL A 50 -9.60 -3.60 16.26
N LEU A 51 -9.27 -3.23 15.03
CA LEU A 51 -8.16 -2.33 14.75
C LEU A 51 -8.60 -0.88 14.97
N GLY A 52 -7.70 -0.07 15.52
CA GLY A 52 -7.83 1.38 15.56
C GLY A 52 -7.75 2.00 14.17
N LYS A 53 -7.75 3.32 14.09
CA LYS A 53 -7.59 4.03 12.81
C LYS A 53 -6.16 3.84 12.30
N PRO A 54 -5.98 3.26 11.09
CA PRO A 54 -4.66 3.11 10.53
C PRO A 54 -4.06 4.47 10.13
N GLY A 55 -2.75 4.58 10.24
CA GLY A 55 -2.03 5.80 9.87
C GLY A 55 -0.59 5.52 9.45
N VAL A 56 -0.10 6.30 8.48
CA VAL A 56 1.30 6.28 8.05
C VAL A 56 2.03 7.46 8.70
N SER A 57 3.18 7.19 9.27
CA SER A 57 4.05 8.19 9.90
C SER A 57 5.35 8.43 9.12
N VAL A 58 5.82 7.45 8.35
CA VAL A 58 7.04 7.54 7.54
C VAL A 58 6.84 6.79 6.23
N VAL A 59 7.35 7.37 5.15
CA VAL A 59 7.51 6.71 3.83
C VAL A 59 8.94 6.90 3.39
N LYS A 60 9.65 5.81 3.14
CA LYS A 60 11.06 5.87 2.73
C LYS A 60 11.48 4.73 1.79
N PRO A 61 12.26 5.06 0.74
CA PRO A 61 12.59 6.42 0.31
C PRO A 61 11.37 7.15 -0.28
N SER A 62 11.43 8.48 -0.40
CA SER A 62 10.38 9.29 -1.05
C SER A 62 10.53 9.38 -2.57
N TYR A 63 11.49 8.66 -3.14
CA TYR A 63 11.76 8.56 -4.57
C TYR A 63 12.29 7.17 -4.93
N GLY A 64 12.14 6.80 -6.19
CA GLY A 64 12.68 5.52 -6.66
C GLY A 64 12.31 5.23 -8.12
N PHE A 65 13.01 4.26 -8.69
CA PHE A 65 12.70 3.73 -10.01
C PHE A 65 11.51 2.76 -9.94
N PRO A 66 10.81 2.52 -11.05
CA PRO A 66 9.93 1.38 -11.18
C PRO A 66 10.64 0.08 -10.73
N GLY A 67 9.93 -0.76 -10.00
CA GLY A 67 10.48 -1.97 -9.38
C GLY A 67 11.18 -1.76 -8.04
N ALA A 68 11.51 -0.55 -7.62
CA ALA A 68 12.11 -0.28 -6.31
C ALA A 68 11.13 -0.59 -5.16
N SER A 69 11.68 -0.94 -4.00
CA SER A 69 10.90 -1.17 -2.78
C SER A 69 10.82 0.10 -1.95
N ILE A 70 9.63 0.35 -1.39
CA ILE A 70 9.35 1.47 -0.48
C ILE A 70 8.80 0.89 0.81
N VAL A 71 9.28 1.39 1.94
CA VAL A 71 8.84 1.02 3.27
C VAL A 71 7.90 2.09 3.81
N PHE A 72 6.78 1.65 4.33
CA PHE A 72 5.78 2.46 5.04
C PHE A 72 5.81 2.08 6.51
N GLU A 73 6.07 3.04 7.38
CA GLU A 73 6.01 2.87 8.83
C GLU A 73 4.78 3.62 9.36
N GLY A 74 4.13 3.06 10.39
CA GLY A 74 2.92 3.65 10.94
C GLY A 74 2.32 2.83 12.07
N GLN A 75 0.98 2.74 12.09
CA GLN A 75 0.24 2.02 13.11
C GLN A 75 -1.03 1.38 12.55
N GLU A 76 -1.51 0.34 13.24
CA GLU A 76 -2.75 -0.38 12.97
C GLU A 76 -2.83 -0.94 11.54
N PHE A 77 -1.71 -1.38 11.01
CA PHE A 77 -1.68 -2.05 9.71
C PHE A 77 -2.18 -3.50 9.83
N VAL A 78 -2.81 -3.98 8.76
CA VAL A 78 -3.32 -5.36 8.69
C VAL A 78 -2.27 -6.29 8.07
N SER A 79 -2.17 -7.53 8.54
CA SER A 79 -1.20 -8.50 8.03
C SER A 79 -1.56 -9.10 6.66
N SER A 80 -2.83 -8.97 6.24
CA SER A 80 -3.29 -9.52 4.94
C SER A 80 -3.01 -8.55 3.80
N LYS A 81 -2.10 -8.92 2.90
CA LYS A 81 -1.74 -8.14 1.71
C LYS A 81 -2.92 -7.84 0.78
N THR A 82 -3.90 -8.74 0.72
CA THR A 82 -5.05 -8.62 -0.18
C THR A 82 -5.96 -7.46 0.17
N LEU A 83 -5.82 -6.92 1.38
CA LEU A 83 -6.60 -5.79 1.86
C LEU A 83 -5.97 -4.43 1.52
N TYR A 84 -4.79 -4.42 0.87
CA TYR A 84 -4.12 -3.20 0.45
C TYR A 84 -4.42 -2.86 -1.00
N THR A 85 -4.68 -1.59 -1.25
CA THR A 85 -4.65 -0.97 -2.57
C THR A 85 -3.80 0.30 -2.46
N LEU A 86 -2.62 0.27 -3.07
CA LEU A 86 -1.70 1.41 -3.13
C LEU A 86 -1.48 1.77 -4.59
N THR A 87 -1.69 3.04 -4.94
CA THR A 87 -1.43 3.59 -6.28
C THR A 87 -0.57 4.84 -6.19
N PHE A 88 0.13 5.18 -7.29
CA PHE A 88 1.09 6.27 -7.34
C PHE A 88 0.64 7.38 -8.28
N GLY A 89 0.46 8.61 -7.74
CA GLY A 89 -0.01 9.76 -8.51
C GLY A 89 -1.33 9.46 -9.20
N THR A 90 -1.37 9.64 -10.51
CA THR A 90 -2.57 9.39 -11.35
C THR A 90 -2.62 7.98 -11.94
N SER A 91 -1.66 7.11 -11.61
CA SER A 91 -1.67 5.70 -12.06
C SER A 91 -2.81 4.93 -11.41
N THR A 92 -3.44 4.04 -12.17
CA THR A 92 -4.49 3.12 -11.69
C THR A 92 -3.93 1.75 -11.31
N ASP A 93 -2.67 1.47 -11.63
CA ASP A 93 -2.04 0.20 -11.33
C ASP A 93 -1.69 0.11 -9.85
N LYS A 94 -2.03 -1.03 -9.27
CA LYS A 94 -1.79 -1.30 -7.86
C LYS A 94 -0.35 -1.73 -7.63
N ALA A 95 0.26 -1.18 -6.59
CA ALA A 95 1.56 -1.64 -6.11
C ALA A 95 1.48 -3.06 -5.51
N GLU A 96 2.49 -3.86 -5.73
CA GLU A 96 2.66 -5.14 -5.07
C GLU A 96 3.11 -4.93 -3.61
N ILE A 97 2.40 -5.52 -2.66
CA ILE A 97 2.84 -5.56 -1.25
C ILE A 97 3.80 -6.74 -1.08
N VAL A 98 5.02 -6.43 -0.67
CA VAL A 98 6.13 -7.39 -0.54
C VAL A 98 6.24 -7.91 0.90
N GLY A 99 6.55 -9.19 1.06
CA GLY A 99 6.69 -9.77 2.39
C GLY A 99 5.35 -9.90 3.13
N THR A 100 5.37 -9.94 4.42
CA THR A 100 4.18 -9.97 5.29
C THR A 100 4.12 -8.67 6.06
N PRO A 101 3.06 -7.85 5.89
CA PRO A 101 2.87 -6.66 6.70
C PRO A 101 2.80 -6.98 8.19
N THR A 102 3.35 -6.08 9.01
CA THR A 102 3.20 -6.08 10.47
C THR A 102 2.22 -4.99 10.89
N ASP A 103 1.91 -4.88 12.17
CA ASP A 103 1.05 -3.82 12.71
C ASP A 103 1.60 -2.41 12.48
N THR A 104 2.92 -2.28 12.24
CA THR A 104 3.63 -0.99 12.19
C THR A 104 4.42 -0.75 10.90
N GLU A 105 4.55 -1.76 10.04
CA GLU A 105 5.37 -1.65 8.84
C GLU A 105 4.83 -2.53 7.70
N PHE A 106 4.89 -2.01 6.48
CA PHE A 106 4.76 -2.80 5.28
C PHE A 106 5.66 -2.26 4.17
N THR A 107 5.99 -3.13 3.22
CA THR A 107 6.81 -2.79 2.05
C THR A 107 5.98 -2.94 0.79
N ALA A 108 6.08 -1.98 -0.11
CA ALA A 108 5.46 -2.01 -1.42
C ALA A 108 6.49 -1.82 -2.53
N LYS A 109 6.20 -2.33 -3.72
CA LYS A 109 7.02 -2.19 -4.92
C LYS A 109 6.43 -1.13 -5.84
N VAL A 110 7.25 -0.22 -6.33
CA VAL A 110 6.84 0.81 -7.29
C VAL A 110 6.40 0.14 -8.60
N PRO A 111 5.15 0.34 -9.07
CA PRO A 111 4.71 -0.20 -10.35
C PRO A 111 5.50 0.39 -11.53
N GLU A 112 5.57 -0.36 -12.65
CA GLU A 112 6.17 0.13 -13.89
C GLU A 112 5.46 1.37 -14.46
N THR A 113 4.16 1.48 -14.21
CA THR A 113 3.30 2.58 -14.65
C THR A 113 3.14 3.68 -13.61
N ALA A 114 3.93 3.64 -12.53
CA ALA A 114 3.86 4.64 -11.47
C ALA A 114 4.10 6.06 -12.01
N VAL A 115 3.36 7.02 -11.48
CA VAL A 115 3.48 8.44 -11.80
C VAL A 115 3.84 9.20 -10.53
N SER A 116 4.77 10.15 -10.66
CA SER A 116 5.14 11.04 -9.55
C SER A 116 3.93 11.80 -9.00
N GLY A 117 3.85 11.95 -7.70
CA GLY A 117 2.76 12.67 -7.03
C GLY A 117 2.36 12.07 -5.69
N VAL A 118 1.21 12.49 -5.19
CA VAL A 118 0.63 11.95 -3.96
C VAL A 118 0.15 10.52 -4.23
N MET A 119 0.52 9.61 -3.33
CA MET A 119 0.06 8.22 -3.39
C MET A 119 -1.35 8.10 -2.76
N THR A 120 -2.12 7.12 -3.22
CA THR A 120 -3.40 6.74 -2.60
C THR A 120 -3.27 5.37 -1.98
N LEU A 121 -3.52 5.28 -0.67
CA LEU A 121 -3.50 4.02 0.08
C LEU A 121 -4.88 3.75 0.65
N ILE A 122 -5.45 2.61 0.28
CA ILE A 122 -6.67 2.06 0.89
C ILE A 122 -6.29 0.73 1.53
N MET A 123 -6.63 0.55 2.80
CA MET A 123 -6.38 -0.67 3.55
C MET A 123 -7.64 -1.08 4.30
N ALA A 124 -8.14 -2.29 4.06
CA ALA A 124 -9.38 -2.80 4.66
C ALA A 124 -10.55 -1.78 4.54
N GLU A 125 -10.74 -1.22 3.31
CA GLU A 125 -11.75 -0.21 2.98
C GLU A 125 -11.54 1.18 3.63
N GLN A 126 -10.47 1.36 4.43
CA GLN A 126 -10.10 2.64 5.02
C GLN A 126 -9.11 3.38 4.11
N THR A 127 -9.44 4.61 3.73
CA THR A 127 -8.50 5.49 3.01
C THR A 127 -7.55 6.14 4.01
N ILE A 128 -6.25 5.99 3.77
CA ILE A 128 -5.18 6.56 4.59
C ILE A 128 -4.62 7.78 3.89
N ASP A 129 -4.54 8.89 4.62
CA ASP A 129 -4.01 10.14 4.09
C ASP A 129 -2.49 10.06 3.90
N LEU A 130 -2.03 10.25 2.66
CA LEU A 130 -0.63 10.32 2.27
C LEU A 130 -0.25 11.68 1.65
N ALA A 131 -1.06 12.71 1.83
CA ALA A 131 -0.80 14.04 1.23
C ALA A 131 0.55 14.63 1.63
N SER A 132 1.04 14.31 2.84
CA SER A 132 2.37 14.74 3.34
C SER A 132 3.53 13.90 2.81
N TYR A 133 3.28 12.86 2.02
CA TYR A 133 4.29 11.92 1.52
C TYR A 133 4.23 11.79 -0.01
N PRO A 134 4.51 12.86 -0.77
CA PRO A 134 4.59 12.75 -2.22
C PRO A 134 5.76 11.84 -2.61
N PHE A 135 5.58 11.09 -3.68
CA PHE A 135 6.60 10.19 -4.20
C PHE A 135 7.10 10.65 -5.56
N THR A 136 8.41 10.64 -5.77
CA THR A 136 9.03 10.97 -7.05
C THR A 136 9.45 9.69 -7.77
N VAL A 137 8.85 9.41 -8.92
CA VAL A 137 9.25 8.30 -9.78
C VAL A 137 10.43 8.75 -10.63
N LEU A 138 11.57 8.09 -10.45
CA LEU A 138 12.76 8.32 -11.24
C LEU A 138 12.67 7.60 -12.58
N LYS A 139 13.26 8.19 -13.62
CA LYS A 139 13.36 7.59 -14.95
C LYS A 139 14.81 7.24 -15.25
N HIS A 140 15.04 6.08 -15.87
CA HIS A 140 16.39 5.74 -16.32
C HIS A 140 16.87 6.73 -17.36
N ALA A 141 18.09 7.21 -17.19
CA ALA A 141 18.76 8.00 -18.22
C ALA A 141 19.09 7.09 -19.40
N THR A 142 18.88 7.57 -20.59
CA THR A 142 19.34 6.92 -21.82
C THR A 142 20.19 7.88 -22.61
N LEU A 143 21.20 7.36 -23.27
CA LEU A 143 21.99 8.10 -24.24
C LEU A 143 21.55 7.71 -25.64
N ASP A 144 21.48 8.69 -26.53
CA ASP A 144 21.29 8.42 -27.94
C ASP A 144 22.54 7.74 -28.47
N THR A 145 22.40 6.57 -29.06
CA THR A 145 23.52 5.91 -29.76
C THR A 145 23.75 6.64 -31.07
N PRO A 146 25.02 7.01 -31.39
CA PRO A 146 25.32 7.55 -32.71
C PRO A 146 24.83 6.58 -33.80
N LYS A 147 24.22 7.10 -34.85
CA LYS A 147 23.85 6.27 -36.02
C LYS A 147 25.13 5.78 -36.68
N GLU A 148 25.04 4.63 -37.35
CA GLU A 148 26.17 3.95 -38.00
C GLU A 148 26.92 4.85 -38.99
N ASP A 149 26.25 5.87 -39.55
CA ASP A 149 26.77 6.85 -40.49
C ASP A 149 27.21 8.19 -39.86
N GLU A 150 27.14 8.35 -38.54
CA GLU A 150 27.56 9.57 -37.88
C GLU A 150 29.09 9.54 -37.61
N PRO A 151 29.80 10.68 -37.78
CA PRO A 151 31.22 10.72 -37.56
C PRO A 151 31.56 10.39 -36.11
N VAL A 152 32.58 9.57 -35.90
CA VAL A 152 33.10 9.24 -34.57
C VAL A 152 33.38 10.55 -33.83
N LEU A 153 32.86 10.65 -32.59
CA LEU A 153 33.12 11.79 -31.73
C LEU A 153 34.66 11.95 -31.53
N SER A 154 35.23 12.96 -32.15
CA SER A 154 36.65 13.25 -32.02
C SER A 154 36.85 14.74 -31.76
N GLY A 155 37.89 15.08 -31.00
CA GLY A 155 38.22 16.46 -30.66
C GLY A 155 39.61 16.57 -30.07
N PHE A 156 40.13 17.78 -30.04
CA PHE A 156 41.41 18.08 -29.36
C PHE A 156 41.20 18.19 -27.86
N ALA A 157 42.28 18.03 -27.10
CA ALA A 157 42.26 18.26 -25.66
C ALA A 157 41.71 19.67 -25.34
N GLY A 158 40.68 19.74 -24.47
CA GLY A 158 39.99 20.98 -24.12
C GLY A 158 38.80 21.34 -25.00
N SER A 159 38.51 20.59 -26.07
CA SER A 159 37.27 20.74 -26.86
C SER A 159 36.07 20.34 -26.06
N LYS A 160 34.93 21.02 -26.32
CA LYS A 160 33.61 20.64 -25.78
C LYS A 160 32.96 19.64 -26.72
N PHE A 161 32.28 18.68 -26.18
CA PHE A 161 31.43 17.77 -26.94
C PHE A 161 30.00 17.74 -26.32
N ALA A 162 29.01 17.41 -27.14
CA ALA A 162 27.64 17.25 -26.69
C ALA A 162 27.28 15.76 -26.62
N ILE A 163 26.54 15.40 -25.59
CA ILE A 163 25.90 14.08 -25.45
C ILE A 163 24.41 14.35 -25.42
N THR A 164 23.68 13.64 -26.26
CA THR A 164 22.21 13.69 -26.30
C THR A 164 21.61 12.43 -25.69
N GLY A 165 20.43 12.54 -25.16
CA GLY A 165 19.74 11.44 -24.51
C GLY A 165 18.48 11.93 -23.82
N THR A 166 17.86 11.03 -23.04
CA THR A 166 16.69 11.37 -22.22
C THR A 166 16.99 11.18 -20.74
N ASN A 167 16.28 11.94 -19.91
CA ASN A 167 16.39 11.88 -18.44
C ASN A 167 17.85 12.07 -17.93
N LEU A 168 18.65 12.87 -18.62
CA LEU A 168 20.05 13.15 -18.24
C LEU A 168 20.16 14.07 -17.02
N LEU A 169 19.12 14.86 -16.75
CA LEU A 169 18.99 15.69 -15.57
C LEU A 169 17.74 15.28 -14.82
N GLN A 170 17.88 14.89 -13.55
CA GLN A 170 16.76 14.63 -12.66
C GLN A 170 16.88 15.61 -11.49
N GLU A 171 15.91 16.51 -11.37
CA GLU A 171 15.77 17.46 -10.27
C GLU A 171 14.96 16.86 -9.12
#